data_5a2dfcbedaa9e530d30646cc97759987
#
_entry.id   5a2dfcbedaa9e530d30646cc97759987
#
_cell.length_a   1.000
_cell.length_b   1.000
_cell.length_c   1.000
_cell.angle_alpha   90.00
_cell.angle_beta   90.00
_cell.angle_gamma   90.00
#
_symmetry.space_group_name_H-M   'P 1'
#
loop_
_entity.id
_entity.type
_entity.pdbx_description
1 polymer ?
#
loop_
_entity_poly.entity_id
_entity_poly.type
_entity_poly.pdbx_seq_one_letter_code
_entity_poly.pdbx_strand_id
1 'polypeptide(L)'
;GERTFEYLKKAGTVILAISIILWAAMAYPQLPLDTRAHFAGEQQTIEANLEAAKASGGDVAALEEQLTALHGERAERALQHSFAGRLGMALEPLTRPAGFDWRTDIALVGGFAAKEVIVATLGTAYSLGDIDPEDPTPLAQQIRNDGRWTPATALALLVFVLLYAPCLVTVAAIRQETGSWGWPVFSMVFNTLIAFGAAVAVRHVTMLFL
;
A
#
# COMPACT_ATOMS: atom_id res chain seq x y z
N GLY A 1 -22.06 -0.11 -28.48
CA GLY A 1 -20.89 -1.00 -28.46
C GLY A 1 -19.55 -0.29 -28.65
N GLU A 2 -19.37 0.51 -29.73
CA GLU A 2 -18.05 1.12 -30.03
C GLU A 2 -17.56 2.10 -28.97
N ARG A 3 -18.40 3.01 -28.51
CA ARG A 3 -18.03 3.99 -27.46
C ARG A 3 -17.64 3.33 -26.14
N THR A 4 -18.32 2.24 -25.76
CA THR A 4 -18.00 1.48 -24.56
C THR A 4 -16.64 0.78 -24.69
N PHE A 5 -16.34 0.23 -25.86
CA PHE A 5 -15.07 -0.42 -26.14
C PHE A 5 -13.89 0.59 -26.13
N GLU A 6 -14.08 1.76 -26.74
CA GLU A 6 -13.07 2.82 -26.71
C GLU A 6 -12.81 3.32 -25.28
N TYR A 7 -13.87 3.45 -24.47
CA TYR A 7 -13.73 3.82 -23.06
C TYR A 7 -12.95 2.76 -22.27
N LEU A 8 -13.31 1.48 -22.42
CA LEU A 8 -12.60 0.37 -21.78
C LEU A 8 -11.13 0.30 -22.20
N LYS A 9 -10.84 0.48 -23.47
CA LYS A 9 -9.48 0.50 -23.99
C LYS A 9 -8.67 1.66 -23.40
N LYS A 10 -9.22 2.86 -23.35
CA LYS A 10 -8.58 4.04 -22.75
C LYS A 10 -8.34 3.84 -21.24
N ALA A 11 -9.37 3.39 -20.50
CA ALA A 11 -9.27 3.16 -19.07
C ALA A 11 -8.23 2.07 -18.76
N GLY A 12 -8.26 0.94 -19.47
CA GLY A 12 -7.30 -0.15 -19.28
C GLY A 12 -5.86 0.26 -19.56
N THR A 13 -5.63 1.04 -20.62
CA THR A 13 -4.28 1.54 -20.94
C THR A 13 -3.74 2.49 -19.87
N VAL A 14 -4.60 3.37 -19.33
CA VAL A 14 -4.21 4.30 -18.25
C VAL A 14 -3.90 3.52 -16.98
N ILE A 15 -4.75 2.58 -16.59
CA ILE A 15 -4.55 1.73 -15.40
C ILE A 15 -3.24 0.96 -15.53
N LEU A 16 -2.99 0.32 -16.69
CA LEU A 16 -1.76 -0.43 -16.93
C LEU A 16 -0.52 0.47 -16.82
N ALA A 17 -0.53 1.63 -17.46
CA ALA A 17 0.60 2.57 -17.42
C ALA A 17 0.91 3.01 -15.98
N ILE A 18 -0.14 3.32 -15.19
CA ILE A 18 0.04 3.76 -13.81
C ILE A 18 0.49 2.60 -12.92
N SER A 19 -0.04 1.39 -13.13
CA SER A 19 0.43 0.19 -12.40
C SER A 19 1.91 -0.07 -12.61
N ILE A 20 2.41 0.11 -13.85
CA ILE A 20 3.85 0.00 -14.15
C ILE A 20 4.65 1.09 -13.42
N ILE A 21 4.15 2.34 -13.43
CA ILE A 21 4.82 3.46 -12.74
C ILE A 21 4.87 3.21 -11.22
N LEU A 22 3.75 2.77 -10.63
CA LEU A 22 3.69 2.45 -9.20
C LEU A 22 4.62 1.29 -8.86
N TRP A 23 4.60 0.22 -9.65
CA TRP A 23 5.52 -0.89 -9.48
C TRP A 23 6.98 -0.41 -9.51
N ALA A 24 7.34 0.39 -10.51
CA ALA A 24 8.69 0.95 -10.60
C ALA A 24 9.02 1.85 -9.39
N ALA A 25 8.07 2.67 -8.94
CA ALA A 25 8.26 3.53 -7.78
C ALA A 25 8.43 2.74 -6.47
N MET A 26 7.80 1.55 -6.35
CA MET A 26 7.96 0.66 -5.20
C MET A 26 9.22 -0.21 -5.30
N ALA A 27 9.69 -0.54 -6.54
CA ALA A 27 10.86 -1.37 -6.77
C ALA A 27 12.18 -0.60 -6.75
N TYR A 28 12.17 0.71 -7.02
CA TYR A 28 13.36 1.54 -7.15
C TYR A 28 13.33 2.76 -6.21
N PRO A 29 14.51 3.26 -5.76
CA PRO A 29 15.82 2.62 -5.85
C PRO A 29 15.89 1.34 -5.02
N GLN A 30 16.70 0.37 -5.48
CA GLN A 30 16.95 -0.85 -4.72
C GLN A 30 17.83 -0.58 -3.49
N LEU A 31 17.77 -1.48 -2.51
CA LEU A 31 18.65 -1.42 -1.33
C LEU A 31 20.12 -1.34 -1.74
N PRO A 32 20.95 -0.61 -0.97
CA PRO A 32 22.39 -0.59 -1.12
C PRO A 32 23.00 -2.00 -1.14
N LEU A 33 24.11 -2.17 -1.84
CA LEU A 33 24.73 -3.48 -2.03
C LEU A 33 25.17 -4.13 -0.70
N ASP A 34 25.69 -3.33 0.23
CA ASP A 34 26.07 -3.76 1.58
C ASP A 34 24.90 -4.33 2.37
N THR A 35 23.77 -3.63 2.38
CA THR A 35 22.54 -4.08 3.03
C THR A 35 21.99 -5.36 2.39
N ARG A 36 22.04 -5.45 1.06
CA ARG A 36 21.61 -6.67 0.34
C ARG A 36 22.50 -7.86 0.65
N ALA A 37 23.82 -7.63 0.74
CA ALA A 37 24.80 -8.67 1.11
C ALA A 37 24.58 -9.17 2.54
N HIS A 38 24.25 -8.27 3.48
CA HIS A 38 23.91 -8.63 4.86
C HIS A 38 22.72 -9.56 4.91
N PHE A 39 21.58 -9.19 4.31
CA PHE A 39 20.39 -10.04 4.25
C PHE A 39 20.63 -11.38 3.54
N ALA A 40 21.45 -11.40 2.49
CA ALA A 40 21.81 -12.62 1.80
C ALA A 40 22.65 -13.57 2.69
N GLY A 41 23.55 -13.02 3.49
CA GLY A 41 24.34 -13.80 4.46
C GLY A 41 23.49 -14.39 5.58
N GLU A 42 22.58 -13.59 6.15
CA GLU A 42 21.64 -14.08 7.16
C GLU A 42 20.73 -15.17 6.61
N GLN A 43 20.18 -14.97 5.41
CA GLN A 43 19.35 -15.96 4.75
C GLN A 43 20.09 -17.30 4.56
N GLN A 44 21.33 -17.25 4.03
CA GLN A 44 22.15 -18.46 3.88
C GLN A 44 22.40 -19.19 5.19
N THR A 45 22.61 -18.45 6.28
CA THR A 45 22.83 -19.02 7.61
C THR A 45 21.59 -19.74 8.11
N ILE A 46 20.42 -19.13 7.98
CA ILE A 46 19.14 -19.74 8.39
C ILE A 46 18.81 -20.94 7.52
N GLU A 47 19.00 -20.86 6.19
CA GLU A 47 18.78 -21.98 5.28
C GLU A 47 19.70 -23.17 5.59
N ALA A 48 20.98 -22.93 5.87
CA ALA A 48 21.92 -23.99 6.27
C ALA A 48 21.50 -24.66 7.59
N ASN A 49 21.05 -23.86 8.57
CA ASN A 49 20.53 -24.39 9.84
C ASN A 49 19.23 -25.18 9.64
N LEU A 50 18.37 -24.73 8.71
CA LEU A 50 17.12 -25.41 8.37
C LEU A 50 17.39 -26.79 7.75
N GLU A 51 18.33 -26.88 6.83
CA GLU A 51 18.74 -28.17 6.23
C GLU A 51 19.35 -29.10 7.28
N ALA A 52 20.18 -28.57 8.18
CA ALA A 52 20.74 -29.36 9.29
C ALA A 52 19.65 -29.83 10.28
N ALA A 53 18.68 -28.99 10.60
CA ALA A 53 17.55 -29.35 11.46
C ALA A 53 16.65 -30.41 10.82
N LYS A 54 16.37 -30.31 9.51
CA LYS A 54 15.63 -31.35 8.77
C LYS A 54 16.34 -32.70 8.81
N ALA A 55 17.67 -32.71 8.68
CA ALA A 55 18.47 -33.92 8.73
C ALA A 55 18.55 -34.55 10.15
N SER A 56 18.52 -33.74 11.19
CA SER A 56 18.67 -34.17 12.61
C SER A 56 17.35 -34.31 13.37
N GLY A 57 16.20 -33.98 12.74
CA GLY A 57 14.90 -33.97 13.41
C GLY A 57 14.73 -32.81 14.42
N GLY A 58 15.44 -31.71 14.20
CA GLY A 58 15.36 -30.49 15.02
C GLY A 58 14.11 -29.65 14.77
N ASP A 59 14.04 -28.46 15.40
CA ASP A 59 12.92 -27.56 15.29
C ASP A 59 12.95 -26.80 13.93
N VAL A 60 12.28 -27.36 12.96
CA VAL A 60 12.13 -26.80 11.59
C VAL A 60 11.18 -25.59 11.62
N ALA A 61 10.13 -25.63 12.43
CA ALA A 61 9.10 -24.58 12.42
C ALA A 61 9.65 -23.22 12.88
N ALA A 62 10.49 -23.20 13.91
CA ALA A 62 11.11 -21.96 14.39
C ALA A 62 12.06 -21.34 13.35
N LEU A 63 12.77 -22.17 12.57
CA LEU A 63 13.66 -21.68 11.52
C LEU A 63 12.90 -21.17 10.28
N GLU A 64 11.80 -21.82 9.94
CA GLU A 64 10.91 -21.34 8.85
C GLU A 64 10.25 -20.01 9.24
N GLU A 65 9.86 -19.84 10.51
CA GLU A 65 9.35 -18.56 11.02
C GLU A 65 10.43 -17.46 10.96
N GLN A 66 11.68 -17.77 11.35
CA GLN A 66 12.80 -16.83 11.23
C GLN A 66 13.07 -16.44 9.78
N LEU A 67 13.03 -17.37 8.85
CA LEU A 67 13.22 -17.11 7.42
C LEU A 67 12.12 -16.19 6.88
N THR A 68 10.87 -16.45 7.26
CA THR A 68 9.72 -15.63 6.89
C THR A 68 9.85 -14.21 7.46
N ALA A 69 10.25 -14.08 8.73
CA ALA A 69 10.48 -12.79 9.36
C ALA A 69 11.61 -12.00 8.67
N LEU A 70 12.72 -12.67 8.31
CA LEU A 70 13.84 -12.06 7.57
C LEU A 70 13.41 -11.55 6.19
N HIS A 71 12.62 -12.35 5.47
CA HIS A 71 12.07 -11.92 4.18
C HIS A 71 11.15 -10.71 4.33
N GLY A 72 10.31 -10.69 5.36
CA GLY A 72 9.46 -9.55 5.69
C GLY A 72 10.27 -8.29 5.99
N GLU A 73 11.30 -8.38 6.85
CA GLU A 73 12.16 -7.25 7.18
C GLU A 73 12.91 -6.70 5.96
N ARG A 74 13.47 -7.60 5.14
CA ARG A 74 14.13 -7.21 3.89
C ARG A 74 13.17 -6.47 2.95
N ALA A 75 11.96 -6.99 2.76
CA ALA A 75 10.96 -6.38 1.89
C ALA A 75 10.49 -5.02 2.43
N GLU A 76 10.29 -4.89 3.74
CA GLU A 76 9.97 -3.63 4.39
C GLU A 76 11.05 -2.58 4.18
N ARG A 77 12.33 -2.93 4.42
CA ARG A 77 13.47 -2.02 4.20
C ARG A 77 13.62 -1.64 2.73
N ALA A 78 13.39 -2.59 1.82
CA ALA A 78 13.42 -2.32 0.40
C ALA A 78 12.35 -1.31 0.00
N LEU A 79 11.13 -1.47 0.50
CA LEU A 79 10.03 -0.56 0.25
C LEU A 79 10.29 0.82 0.85
N GLN A 80 10.78 0.92 2.10
CA GLN A 80 11.14 2.20 2.72
C GLN A 80 12.21 2.95 1.91
N HIS A 81 13.15 2.23 1.31
CA HIS A 81 14.22 2.83 0.50
C HIS A 81 13.72 3.29 -0.88
N SER A 82 12.62 2.75 -1.37
CA SER A 82 12.02 3.05 -2.67
C SER A 82 11.48 4.48 -2.76
N PHE A 83 11.19 4.96 -3.98
CA PHE A 83 10.53 6.25 -4.18
C PHE A 83 9.14 6.30 -3.52
N ALA A 84 8.37 5.22 -3.64
CA ALA A 84 7.05 5.14 -3.01
C ALA A 84 7.16 5.19 -1.48
N GLY A 85 8.11 4.47 -0.89
CA GLY A 85 8.34 4.49 0.55
C GLY A 85 8.75 5.87 1.07
N ARG A 86 9.66 6.55 0.37
CA ARG A 86 10.05 7.93 0.72
C ARG A 86 8.88 8.89 0.64
N LEU A 87 8.02 8.75 -0.37
CA LEU A 87 6.82 9.56 -0.51
C LEU A 87 5.85 9.29 0.64
N GLY A 88 5.59 8.02 0.97
CA GLY A 88 4.74 7.64 2.10
C GLY A 88 5.24 8.22 3.42
N MET A 89 6.53 8.06 3.71
CA MET A 89 7.15 8.65 4.91
C MET A 89 7.08 10.18 4.93
N ALA A 90 7.14 10.84 3.77
CA ALA A 90 6.99 12.30 3.69
C ALA A 90 5.54 12.75 3.92
N LEU A 91 4.55 11.92 3.57
CA LEU A 91 3.13 12.20 3.79
C LEU A 91 2.66 11.86 5.20
N GLU A 92 3.28 10.88 5.87
CA GLU A 92 2.88 10.41 7.20
C GLU A 92 2.68 11.52 8.24
N PRO A 93 3.54 12.57 8.35
CA PRO A 93 3.30 13.66 9.30
C PRO A 93 1.97 14.41 9.07
N LEU A 94 1.53 14.50 7.80
CA LEU A 94 0.27 15.14 7.44
C LEU A 94 -0.93 14.23 7.70
N THR A 95 -0.79 12.91 7.48
CA THR A 95 -1.88 11.93 7.56
C THR A 95 -2.03 11.30 8.93
N ARG A 96 -1.02 11.45 9.80
CA ARG A 96 -1.00 11.00 11.19
C ARG A 96 -2.24 11.38 12.02
N PRO A 97 -2.86 12.58 11.87
CA PRO A 97 -4.09 12.90 12.58
C PRO A 97 -5.26 11.97 12.25
N ALA A 98 -5.31 11.43 11.03
CA ALA A 98 -6.26 10.39 10.61
C ALA A 98 -5.86 8.97 11.06
N GLY A 99 -4.64 8.81 11.63
CA GLY A 99 -4.09 7.53 12.06
C GLY A 99 -3.42 6.73 10.95
N PHE A 100 -3.12 7.36 9.83
CA PHE A 100 -2.45 6.69 8.72
C PHE A 100 -0.94 6.67 8.93
N ASP A 101 -0.32 5.58 8.53
CA ASP A 101 1.12 5.40 8.49
C ASP A 101 1.64 5.45 7.05
N TRP A 102 2.94 5.44 6.87
CA TRP A 102 3.57 5.51 5.57
C TRP A 102 3.14 4.38 4.61
N ARG A 103 2.80 3.17 5.12
CA ARG A 103 2.30 2.06 4.30
C ARG A 103 0.91 2.36 3.76
N THR A 104 0.04 2.86 4.63
CA THR A 104 -1.29 3.33 4.25
C THR A 104 -1.20 4.45 3.23
N ASP A 105 -0.29 5.41 3.41
CA ASP A 105 -0.10 6.52 2.48
C ASP A 105 0.35 6.05 1.08
N ILE A 106 1.27 5.06 1.00
CA ILE A 106 1.62 4.44 -0.29
C ILE A 106 0.38 3.80 -0.94
N ALA A 107 -0.41 3.07 -0.17
CA ALA A 107 -1.61 2.43 -0.68
C ALA A 107 -2.66 3.44 -1.17
N LEU A 108 -2.81 4.57 -0.47
CA LEU A 108 -3.70 5.66 -0.88
C LEU A 108 -3.22 6.36 -2.15
N VAL A 109 -1.90 6.56 -2.30
CA VAL A 109 -1.32 7.08 -3.55
C VAL A 109 -1.56 6.09 -4.69
N GLY A 110 -1.39 4.78 -4.46
CA GLY A 110 -1.74 3.74 -5.42
C GLY A 110 -3.23 3.75 -5.78
N GLY A 111 -4.08 3.88 -4.78
CA GLY A 111 -5.54 3.94 -4.93
C GLY A 111 -6.04 5.17 -5.69
N PHE A 112 -5.23 6.21 -5.81
CA PHE A 112 -5.52 7.34 -6.70
C PHE A 112 -5.52 6.94 -8.18
N ALA A 113 -4.72 5.93 -8.55
CA ALA A 113 -4.77 5.35 -9.88
C ALA A 113 -6.06 4.56 -10.11
N ALA A 114 -6.33 3.62 -9.21
CA ALA A 114 -7.54 2.81 -9.16
C ALA A 114 -7.76 2.34 -7.72
N LYS A 115 -8.96 2.53 -7.19
CA LYS A 115 -9.28 2.23 -5.78
C LYS A 115 -9.08 0.75 -5.43
N GLU A 116 -9.24 -0.13 -6.40
CA GLU A 116 -9.03 -1.57 -6.28
C GLU A 116 -7.58 -1.93 -5.96
N VAL A 117 -6.63 -1.08 -6.33
CA VAL A 117 -5.19 -1.30 -6.10
C VAL A 117 -4.80 -1.08 -4.63
N ILE A 118 -5.63 -0.41 -3.82
CA ILE A 118 -5.33 -0.11 -2.40
C ILE A 118 -5.03 -1.38 -1.63
N VAL A 119 -5.87 -2.41 -1.75
CA VAL A 119 -5.71 -3.67 -1.00
C VAL A 119 -4.44 -4.40 -1.42
N ALA A 120 -4.19 -4.51 -2.73
CA ALA A 120 -2.97 -5.14 -3.26
C ALA A 120 -1.71 -4.37 -2.85
N THR A 121 -1.74 -3.03 -2.91
CA THR A 121 -0.61 -2.18 -2.49
C THR A 121 -0.37 -2.29 -0.99
N LEU A 122 -1.42 -2.32 -0.18
CA LEU A 122 -1.32 -2.48 1.27
C LEU A 122 -0.72 -3.85 1.60
N GLY A 123 -1.16 -4.91 0.91
CA GLY A 123 -0.58 -6.24 1.05
C GLY A 123 0.90 -6.29 0.72
N THR A 124 1.31 -5.68 -0.37
CA THR A 124 2.73 -5.56 -0.73
C THR A 124 3.50 -4.76 0.32
N ALA A 125 2.90 -3.66 0.85
CA ALA A 125 3.52 -2.83 1.88
C ALA A 125 3.68 -3.56 3.22
N TYR A 126 2.85 -4.56 3.49
CA TYR A 126 2.99 -5.48 4.63
C TYR A 126 3.83 -6.73 4.31
N SER A 127 4.47 -6.78 3.14
CA SER A 127 5.36 -7.86 2.72
C SER A 127 4.72 -9.25 2.65
N LEU A 128 3.42 -9.29 2.34
CA LEU A 128 2.63 -10.52 2.25
C LEU A 128 2.73 -11.21 0.87
N GLY A 129 3.57 -10.68 -0.04
CA GLY A 129 3.66 -11.19 -1.41
C GLY A 129 2.47 -10.81 -2.29
N ASP A 130 2.15 -11.63 -3.27
CA ASP A 130 0.95 -11.47 -4.10
C ASP A 130 -0.29 -11.84 -3.26
N ILE A 131 -1.03 -10.82 -2.84
CA ILE A 131 -2.33 -11.01 -2.19
C ILE A 131 -3.40 -11.05 -3.26
N ASP A 132 -4.21 -12.10 -3.22
CA ASP A 132 -5.45 -12.15 -3.98
C ASP A 132 -6.40 -11.07 -3.42
N PRO A 133 -6.80 -10.07 -4.24
CA PRO A 133 -7.75 -9.06 -3.81
C PRO A 133 -9.11 -9.64 -3.37
N GLU A 134 -9.44 -10.86 -3.81
CA GLU A 134 -10.65 -11.59 -3.44
C GLU A 134 -10.50 -12.34 -2.09
N ASP A 135 -9.25 -12.61 -1.63
CA ASP A 135 -8.98 -13.17 -0.30
C ASP A 135 -8.12 -12.23 0.55
N PRO A 136 -8.71 -11.25 1.24
CA PRO A 136 -7.99 -10.32 2.10
C PRO A 136 -7.62 -10.92 3.47
N THR A 137 -7.87 -12.20 3.73
CA THR A 137 -7.68 -12.84 5.05
C THR A 137 -6.24 -12.71 5.57
N PRO A 138 -5.16 -12.93 4.77
CA PRO A 138 -3.80 -12.77 5.23
C PRO A 138 -3.49 -11.33 5.66
N LEU A 139 -3.95 -10.35 4.88
CA LEU A 139 -3.78 -8.92 5.20
C LEU A 139 -4.55 -8.53 6.46
N ALA A 140 -5.77 -9.02 6.62
CA ALA A 140 -6.59 -8.75 7.81
C ALA A 140 -5.94 -9.32 9.09
N GLN A 141 -5.30 -10.49 9.03
CA GLN A 141 -4.56 -11.07 10.14
C GLN A 141 -3.33 -10.22 10.48
N GLN A 142 -2.56 -9.81 9.48
CA GLN A 142 -1.38 -8.98 9.68
C GLN A 142 -1.73 -7.60 10.27
N ILE A 143 -2.79 -6.97 9.77
CA ILE A 143 -3.31 -5.71 10.30
C ILE A 143 -3.76 -5.86 11.75
N ARG A 144 -4.41 -6.97 12.13
CA ARG A 144 -4.81 -7.25 13.52
C ARG A 144 -3.62 -7.41 14.46
N ASN A 145 -2.54 -8.00 13.97
CA ASN A 145 -1.32 -8.22 14.75
C ASN A 145 -0.46 -6.95 14.83
N ASP A 146 -0.65 -6.00 13.92
CA ASP A 146 0.01 -4.69 13.96
C ASP A 146 -0.71 -3.78 14.96
N GLY A 147 -0.13 -3.59 16.15
CA GLY A 147 -0.71 -2.79 17.23
C GLY A 147 -0.96 -1.30 16.89
N ARG A 148 -0.59 -0.84 15.70
CA ARG A 148 -0.89 0.51 15.19
C ARG A 148 -2.31 0.62 14.64
N TRP A 149 -2.91 -0.49 14.21
CA TRP A 149 -4.26 -0.53 13.68
C TRP A 149 -5.29 -0.65 14.80
N THR A 150 -6.09 0.39 14.94
CA THR A 150 -7.26 0.40 15.83
C THR A 150 -8.55 0.38 15.01
N PRO A 151 -9.69 -0.03 15.56
CA PRO A 151 -10.98 0.10 14.89
C PRO A 151 -11.25 1.53 14.41
N ALA A 152 -10.79 2.54 15.18
CA ALA A 152 -10.89 3.94 14.81
C ALA A 152 -10.08 4.29 13.54
N THR A 153 -8.86 3.76 13.42
CA THR A 153 -8.03 3.93 12.24
C THR A 153 -8.63 3.24 11.02
N ALA A 154 -9.16 2.03 11.19
CA ALA A 154 -9.82 1.29 10.10
C ALA A 154 -11.06 2.03 9.57
N LEU A 155 -11.91 2.55 10.48
CA LEU A 155 -13.07 3.37 10.10
C LEU A 155 -12.67 4.67 9.41
N ALA A 156 -11.63 5.34 9.91
CA ALA A 156 -11.09 6.54 9.29
C ALA A 156 -10.60 6.27 7.86
N LEU A 157 -9.87 5.17 7.65
CA LEU A 157 -9.42 4.77 6.31
C LEU A 157 -10.60 4.47 5.38
N LEU A 158 -11.60 3.74 5.86
CA LEU A 158 -12.79 3.42 5.08
C LEU A 158 -13.52 4.69 4.64
N VAL A 159 -13.75 5.64 5.55
CA VAL A 159 -14.38 6.94 5.23
C VAL A 159 -13.53 7.74 4.25
N PHE A 160 -12.21 7.77 4.46
CA PHE A 160 -11.30 8.44 3.54
C PHE A 160 -11.40 7.86 2.13
N VAL A 161 -11.30 6.54 1.96
CA VAL A 161 -11.34 5.85 0.65
C VAL A 161 -12.68 6.05 -0.05
N LEU A 162 -13.77 6.15 0.68
CA LEU A 162 -15.09 6.45 0.10
C LEU A 162 -15.18 7.87 -0.46
N LEU A 163 -14.62 8.85 0.23
CA LEU A 163 -14.84 10.27 -0.06
C LEU A 163 -13.71 10.92 -0.87
N TYR A 164 -12.47 10.37 -0.83
CA TYR A 164 -11.32 11.04 -1.42
C TYR A 164 -11.39 11.13 -2.95
N ALA A 165 -10.41 11.80 -3.52
CA ALA A 165 -10.35 12.18 -4.92
C ALA A 165 -10.81 11.08 -5.90
N PRO A 166 -11.47 11.46 -7.00
CA PRO A 166 -11.83 10.53 -8.07
C PRO A 166 -10.57 9.93 -8.68
N CYS A 167 -10.68 8.71 -9.21
CA CYS A 167 -9.57 8.05 -9.90
C CYS A 167 -9.12 8.84 -11.15
N LEU A 168 -7.90 8.60 -11.60
CA LEU A 168 -7.30 9.32 -12.74
C LEU A 168 -8.14 9.24 -14.01
N VAL A 169 -8.88 8.15 -14.23
CA VAL A 169 -9.81 8.03 -15.37
C VAL A 169 -10.93 9.05 -15.26
N THR A 170 -11.48 9.25 -14.07
CA THR A 170 -12.52 10.27 -13.84
C THR A 170 -11.94 11.69 -13.99
N VAL A 171 -10.72 11.93 -13.51
CA VAL A 171 -9.99 13.21 -13.69
C VAL A 171 -9.80 13.53 -15.17
N ALA A 172 -9.40 12.53 -15.97
CA ALA A 172 -9.26 12.66 -17.40
C ALA A 172 -10.61 12.96 -18.09
N ALA A 173 -11.70 12.31 -17.67
CA ALA A 173 -13.03 12.57 -18.16
C ALA A 173 -13.49 14.00 -17.85
N ILE A 174 -13.34 14.48 -16.60
CA ILE A 174 -13.67 15.85 -16.21
C ILE A 174 -12.86 16.85 -17.08
N ARG A 175 -11.58 16.57 -17.33
CA ARG A 175 -10.74 17.41 -18.20
C ARG A 175 -11.26 17.47 -19.62
N GLN A 176 -11.71 16.35 -20.18
CA GLN A 176 -12.26 16.28 -21.54
C GLN A 176 -13.59 17.03 -21.65
N GLU A 177 -14.49 16.87 -20.68
CA GLU A 177 -15.79 17.53 -20.69
C GLU A 177 -15.72 19.03 -20.43
N THR A 178 -14.84 19.47 -19.53
CA THR A 178 -14.75 20.89 -19.14
C THR A 178 -13.78 21.70 -20.00
N GLY A 179 -12.92 21.06 -20.78
CA GLY A 179 -11.87 21.72 -21.55
C GLY A 179 -10.79 22.41 -20.72
N SER A 180 -10.84 22.33 -19.39
CA SER A 180 -9.97 23.05 -18.45
C SER A 180 -9.34 22.10 -17.42
N TRP A 181 -8.09 22.38 -17.00
CA TRP A 181 -7.45 21.68 -15.89
C TRP A 181 -7.90 22.18 -14.51
N GLY A 182 -8.54 23.34 -14.43
CA GLY A 182 -8.98 23.92 -13.17
C GLY A 182 -10.02 23.06 -12.45
N TRP A 183 -11.01 22.55 -13.15
CA TRP A 183 -12.07 21.72 -12.58
C TRP A 183 -11.59 20.36 -12.05
N PRO A 184 -10.78 19.58 -12.80
CA PRO A 184 -10.20 18.35 -12.26
C PRO A 184 -9.36 18.59 -11.00
N VAL A 185 -8.45 19.57 -11.03
CA VAL A 185 -7.59 19.90 -9.89
C VAL A 185 -8.42 20.36 -8.69
N PHE A 186 -9.42 21.24 -8.90
CA PHE A 186 -10.34 21.65 -7.85
C PHE A 186 -11.05 20.44 -7.22
N SER A 187 -11.62 19.56 -8.07
CA SER A 187 -12.32 18.35 -7.60
C SER A 187 -11.42 17.45 -6.77
N MET A 188 -10.17 17.23 -7.23
CA MET A 188 -9.20 16.41 -6.51
C MET A 188 -8.87 17.00 -5.13
N VAL A 189 -8.50 18.26 -5.09
CA VAL A 189 -8.10 18.93 -3.84
C VAL A 189 -9.29 19.00 -2.89
N PHE A 190 -10.44 19.42 -3.36
CA PHE A 190 -11.65 19.58 -2.57
C PHE A 190 -12.11 18.26 -1.94
N ASN A 191 -12.22 17.19 -2.75
CA ASN A 191 -12.65 15.89 -2.25
C ASN A 191 -11.62 15.29 -1.28
N THR A 192 -10.32 15.45 -1.55
CA THR A 192 -9.27 14.96 -0.66
C THR A 192 -9.29 15.69 0.69
N LEU A 193 -9.49 17.01 0.70
CA LEU A 193 -9.58 17.78 1.94
C LEU A 193 -10.81 17.39 2.76
N ILE A 194 -11.98 17.25 2.12
CA ILE A 194 -13.20 16.80 2.80
C ILE A 194 -13.01 15.37 3.35
N ALA A 195 -12.47 14.45 2.53
CA ALA A 195 -12.22 13.08 2.95
C ALA A 195 -11.28 13.02 4.17
N PHE A 196 -10.21 13.82 4.14
CA PHE A 196 -9.26 13.90 5.24
C PHE A 196 -9.90 14.48 6.51
N GLY A 197 -10.64 15.58 6.40
CA GLY A 197 -11.37 16.15 7.53
C GLY A 197 -12.38 15.18 8.14
N ALA A 198 -13.14 14.45 7.29
CA ALA A 198 -14.08 13.42 7.73
C ALA A 198 -13.36 12.24 8.41
N ALA A 199 -12.25 11.76 7.85
CA ALA A 199 -11.46 10.68 8.44
C ALA A 199 -10.91 11.05 9.82
N VAL A 200 -10.35 12.26 9.96
CA VAL A 200 -9.87 12.76 11.25
C VAL A 200 -11.03 12.87 12.26
N ALA A 201 -12.16 13.41 11.85
CA ALA A 201 -13.34 13.53 12.72
C ALA A 201 -13.84 12.15 13.18
N VAL A 202 -14.01 11.21 12.25
CA VAL A 202 -14.45 9.84 12.57
C VAL A 202 -13.47 9.15 13.51
N ARG A 203 -12.16 9.26 13.28
CA ARG A 203 -11.16 8.69 14.18
C ARG A 203 -11.29 9.21 15.60
N HIS A 204 -11.36 10.54 15.76
CA HIS A 204 -11.46 11.16 17.08
C HIS A 204 -12.78 10.83 17.79
N VAL A 205 -13.89 10.87 17.07
CA VAL A 205 -15.20 10.46 17.62
C VAL A 205 -15.16 9.00 18.06
N THR A 206 -14.66 8.10 17.22
CA THR A 206 -14.58 6.66 17.57
C THR A 206 -13.69 6.41 18.78
N MET A 207 -12.59 7.16 18.94
CA MET A 207 -11.72 7.06 20.12
C MET A 207 -12.38 7.54 21.43
N LEU A 208 -13.42 8.36 21.35
CA LEU A 208 -14.17 8.80 22.54
C LEU A 208 -15.16 7.74 23.06
N PHE A 209 -15.52 6.75 22.19
CA PHE A 209 -16.49 5.70 22.50
C PHE A 209 -15.87 4.32 22.70
N LEU A 210 -14.59 4.16 22.41
CA LEU A 210 -13.81 2.92 22.64
C LEU A 210 -12.91 3.07 23.86
#